data_a4371af2c6c66bc349aa470471332031
#
_entry.id   a4371af2c6c66bc349aa470471332031
#
_cell.length_a   1.000
_cell.length_b   1.000
_cell.length_c   1.000
_cell.angle_alpha   90.00
_cell.angle_beta   90.00
_cell.angle_gamma   90.00
#
_symmetry.space_group_name_H-M   'P 1'
#
loop_
_entity.id
_entity.type
_entity.pdbx_description
1 polymer ?
#
loop_
_entity_poly.entity_id
_entity_poly.type
_entity_poly.pdbx_seq_one_letter_code
_entity_poly.pdbx_strand_id
1 'polypeptide(L)'
;MARPDRLIYLALGGAGEIGMNMYLYGYGPEGAERFILVDMGVAFPTMESTPGVELIMADPAWIQARADRLEAIFITHGHEDHVGALGLLWHRLRAPVHARRFTAALAKSKMERAGQPTDVVRQQAAWPHVVHAGPFSVGFLPISHSIPESSALVIDTPAGRIVHSADFKADPTPLVGEPFDFEALRALGDQGVKVLACDSTNVFNLHAGRSEAVLTEPIGQLMQQAEGLVVATTFASNVARLKTLAEAGRAAGRAIVVLGRAMNTMLKTAHAAEVLDGFPETLDVLDIDSVPRRHLLVLATGSQGERRAASAQLAQGSYMGLDLRAGDTFLFSSKTIPGNEVAVARILNQLSEKGVTVVDESDGLYHVSGHANRPDLATMQDLLRPRMLVPMHGEHRHLSVHAAFAAGRGIAAAVAPNGALLDLTGDAPRIAEHVETGRVYLDGTVLIGAMDGVVRERVRMALRGKVSVSVIIDEAGRAVGGAWVQATGLPDNPKLRDGLEGALEAEVGRLLARARRAELDDDEALEELIQRAVSRIANEAVGKKPVCTVMISRLEP
;
A
#
# COMPACT_ATOMS: atom_id res chain seq x y z
N MET A 1 -21.10 -16.44 -36.74
CA MET A 1 -19.82 -17.14 -36.58
C MET A 1 -19.37 -16.98 -35.14
N ALA A 2 -18.88 -18.03 -34.49
CA ALA A 2 -18.27 -17.89 -33.14
C ALA A 2 -17.06 -16.94 -33.25
N ARG A 3 -16.96 -16.01 -32.31
CA ARG A 3 -15.78 -15.14 -32.26
C ARG A 3 -14.55 -16.00 -31.90
N PRO A 4 -13.35 -15.71 -32.43
CA PRO A 4 -12.16 -16.46 -32.10
C PRO A 4 -11.80 -16.29 -30.61
N ASP A 5 -11.23 -17.32 -30.04
CA ASP A 5 -10.69 -17.24 -28.68
C ASP A 5 -9.53 -16.26 -28.64
N ARG A 6 -9.48 -15.46 -27.59
CA ARG A 6 -8.38 -14.54 -27.33
C ARG A 6 -7.80 -14.73 -25.92
N LEU A 7 -6.54 -14.42 -25.77
CA LEU A 7 -5.83 -14.32 -24.49
C LEU A 7 -5.67 -12.85 -24.15
N ILE A 8 -6.16 -12.43 -22.99
CA ILE A 8 -6.09 -11.03 -22.56
C ILE A 8 -5.43 -10.87 -21.20
N TYR A 9 -4.85 -9.68 -20.99
CA TYR A 9 -4.34 -9.20 -19.72
C TYR A 9 -4.94 -7.83 -19.42
N LEU A 10 -5.29 -7.61 -18.15
CA LEU A 10 -5.81 -6.33 -17.67
C LEU A 10 -5.32 -6.07 -16.25
N ALA A 11 -4.62 -4.97 -16.02
CA ALA A 11 -4.33 -4.47 -14.69
C ALA A 11 -5.49 -3.57 -14.22
N LEU A 12 -6.03 -3.85 -13.03
CA LEU A 12 -6.96 -2.96 -12.33
C LEU A 12 -6.20 -2.08 -11.31
N GLY A 13 -5.03 -2.53 -10.84
CA GLY A 13 -4.10 -1.84 -9.97
C GLY A 13 -2.68 -2.35 -10.18
N GLY A 14 -1.66 -1.58 -9.74
CA GLY A 14 -0.26 -1.95 -9.81
C GLY A 14 0.46 -1.66 -11.13
N ALA A 15 -0.21 -1.09 -12.14
CA ALA A 15 0.39 -0.69 -13.40
C ALA A 15 0.21 0.80 -13.67
N GLY A 16 1.30 1.57 -13.56
CA GLY A 16 1.31 3.03 -13.53
C GLY A 16 1.39 3.60 -12.12
N GLU A 17 1.51 2.75 -11.12
CA GLU A 17 1.67 3.04 -9.70
C GLU A 17 2.36 1.87 -8.99
N ILE A 18 2.80 2.07 -7.75
CA ILE A 18 3.35 1.02 -6.88
C ILE A 18 2.33 0.73 -5.78
N GLY A 19 1.98 -0.55 -5.60
CA GLY A 19 1.00 -1.02 -4.63
C GLY A 19 -0.37 -1.30 -5.24
N MET A 20 -1.32 -1.72 -4.41
CA MET A 20 -2.67 -2.21 -4.74
C MET A 20 -2.74 -3.08 -6.00
N ASN A 21 -1.80 -4.04 -6.07
CA ASN A 21 -1.65 -4.96 -7.19
C ASN A 21 -2.93 -5.79 -7.39
N MET A 22 -3.45 -5.77 -8.63
CA MET A 22 -4.66 -6.51 -9.02
C MET A 22 -4.65 -6.74 -10.52
N TYR A 23 -4.38 -7.97 -10.96
CA TYR A 23 -4.17 -8.31 -12.36
C TYR A 23 -5.12 -9.41 -12.81
N LEU A 24 -5.66 -9.29 -14.02
CA LEU A 24 -6.56 -10.27 -14.63
C LEU A 24 -5.92 -10.90 -15.86
N TYR A 25 -6.08 -12.21 -15.98
CA TYR A 25 -5.87 -12.96 -17.21
C TYR A 25 -7.20 -13.54 -17.66
N GLY A 26 -7.54 -13.38 -18.92
CA GLY A 26 -8.76 -13.89 -19.52
C GLY A 26 -8.47 -14.73 -20.75
N TYR A 27 -9.19 -15.85 -20.92
CA TYR A 27 -9.12 -16.68 -22.12
C TYR A 27 -10.52 -17.14 -22.55
N GLY A 28 -10.77 -17.13 -23.84
CA GLY A 28 -12.01 -17.58 -24.49
C GLY A 28 -12.50 -16.64 -25.57
N PRO A 29 -13.71 -16.87 -26.10
CA PRO A 29 -14.31 -16.02 -27.13
C PRO A 29 -14.46 -14.58 -26.63
N GLU A 30 -14.20 -13.61 -27.49
CA GLU A 30 -14.33 -12.19 -27.17
C GLU A 30 -15.71 -11.86 -26.56
N GLY A 31 -15.71 -11.28 -25.36
CA GLY A 31 -16.91 -10.97 -24.58
C GLY A 31 -17.46 -12.12 -23.74
N ALA A 32 -16.87 -13.33 -23.84
CA ALA A 32 -17.23 -14.52 -23.07
C ALA A 32 -16.00 -15.20 -22.42
N GLU A 33 -14.91 -14.47 -22.25
CA GLU A 33 -13.69 -14.97 -21.63
C GLU A 33 -13.95 -15.42 -20.19
N ARG A 34 -13.29 -16.50 -19.77
CA ARG A 34 -13.15 -16.92 -18.37
C ARG A 34 -11.91 -16.23 -17.81
N PHE A 35 -11.91 -15.94 -16.51
CA PHE A 35 -10.88 -15.12 -15.87
C PHE A 35 -10.25 -15.81 -14.68
N ILE A 36 -8.98 -15.49 -14.44
CA ILE A 36 -8.34 -15.61 -13.14
C ILE A 36 -7.86 -14.24 -12.70
N LEU A 37 -7.87 -14.01 -11.38
CA LEU A 37 -7.37 -12.80 -10.74
C LEU A 37 -6.07 -13.12 -10.01
N VAL A 38 -5.07 -12.29 -10.18
CA VAL A 38 -3.77 -12.37 -9.47
C VAL A 38 -3.63 -11.16 -8.57
N ASP A 39 -3.50 -11.44 -7.29
CA ASP A 39 -3.36 -10.49 -6.19
C ASP A 39 -4.57 -9.58 -5.94
N MET A 40 -4.70 -9.13 -4.70
CA MET A 40 -5.67 -8.16 -4.22
C MET A 40 -5.01 -7.29 -3.15
N GLY A 41 -4.23 -6.34 -3.60
CA GLY A 41 -3.39 -5.53 -2.75
C GLY A 41 -3.98 -4.20 -2.33
N VAL A 42 -3.28 -3.54 -1.40
CA VAL A 42 -3.58 -2.17 -0.95
C VAL A 42 -2.42 -1.23 -1.26
N ALA A 43 -2.72 0.05 -1.30
CA ALA A 43 -1.75 1.14 -1.16
C ALA A 43 -2.09 1.95 0.09
N PHE A 44 -1.11 2.70 0.59
CA PHE A 44 -1.29 3.51 1.78
C PHE A 44 -1.57 4.98 1.42
N PRO A 45 -2.48 5.63 2.14
CA PRO A 45 -2.84 7.02 1.90
C PRO A 45 -1.74 7.98 2.35
N THR A 46 -1.75 9.19 1.79
CA THR A 46 -0.97 10.31 2.29
C THR A 46 -1.92 11.39 2.83
N MET A 47 -1.46 12.17 3.82
CA MET A 47 -2.24 13.30 4.34
C MET A 47 -2.48 14.39 3.29
N GLU A 48 -1.65 14.45 2.26
CA GLU A 48 -1.76 15.43 1.18
C GLU A 48 -2.85 15.05 0.17
N SER A 49 -2.90 13.80 -0.24
CA SER A 49 -3.79 13.34 -1.31
C SER A 49 -5.10 12.74 -0.80
N THR A 50 -5.05 12.02 0.32
CA THR A 50 -6.17 11.21 0.83
C THR A 50 -6.29 11.30 2.36
N PRO A 51 -6.48 12.52 2.93
CA PRO A 51 -6.54 12.71 4.37
C PRO A 51 -7.68 11.91 5.01
N GLY A 52 -7.37 11.19 6.09
CA GLY A 52 -8.34 10.41 6.88
C GLY A 52 -8.73 9.06 6.29
N VAL A 53 -8.15 8.65 5.15
CA VAL A 53 -8.29 7.30 4.60
C VAL A 53 -7.28 6.38 5.28
N GLU A 54 -7.67 5.13 5.55
CA GLU A 54 -6.78 4.11 6.11
C GLU A 54 -6.07 3.30 5.03
N LEU A 55 -6.79 2.89 3.98
CA LEU A 55 -6.27 2.05 2.89
C LEU A 55 -6.87 2.47 1.54
N ILE A 56 -6.08 2.28 0.50
CA ILE A 56 -6.49 2.48 -0.90
C ILE A 56 -6.43 1.12 -1.61
N MET A 57 -7.45 0.80 -2.39
CA MET A 57 -7.59 -0.47 -3.12
C MET A 57 -8.00 -0.18 -4.56
N ALA A 58 -7.62 -1.06 -5.48
CA ALA A 58 -8.18 -1.05 -6.82
C ALA A 58 -9.67 -1.39 -6.79
N ASP A 59 -10.48 -0.70 -7.59
CA ASP A 59 -11.91 -0.99 -7.70
C ASP A 59 -12.13 -2.26 -8.55
N PRO A 60 -12.69 -3.33 -7.98
CA PRO A 60 -12.97 -4.55 -8.70
C PRO A 60 -14.23 -4.49 -9.58
N ALA A 61 -14.89 -3.35 -9.74
CA ALA A 61 -16.20 -3.22 -10.40
C ALA A 61 -16.23 -3.87 -11.79
N TRP A 62 -15.15 -3.75 -12.58
CA TRP A 62 -15.08 -4.36 -13.90
C TRP A 62 -15.17 -5.88 -13.87
N ILE A 63 -14.45 -6.55 -12.97
CA ILE A 63 -14.50 -8.02 -12.82
C ILE A 63 -15.71 -8.44 -11.99
N GLN A 64 -16.16 -7.63 -11.04
CA GLN A 64 -17.39 -7.88 -10.27
C GLN A 64 -18.61 -8.02 -11.19
N ALA A 65 -18.72 -7.19 -12.24
CA ALA A 65 -19.77 -7.31 -13.25
C ALA A 65 -19.66 -8.60 -14.09
N ARG A 66 -18.59 -9.38 -13.92
CA ARG A 66 -18.27 -10.64 -14.62
C ARG A 66 -17.90 -11.76 -13.63
N ALA A 67 -18.35 -11.65 -12.38
CA ALA A 67 -17.96 -12.57 -11.30
C ALA A 67 -18.34 -14.03 -11.59
N ASP A 68 -19.39 -14.26 -12.38
CA ASP A 68 -19.80 -15.58 -12.87
C ASP A 68 -18.77 -16.25 -13.80
N ARG A 69 -17.84 -15.48 -14.34
CA ARG A 69 -16.74 -15.92 -15.21
C ARG A 69 -15.38 -15.92 -14.52
N LEU A 70 -15.30 -15.50 -13.24
CA LEU A 70 -14.08 -15.54 -12.46
C LEU A 70 -13.91 -16.93 -11.83
N GLU A 71 -12.91 -17.66 -12.29
CA GLU A 71 -12.65 -19.05 -11.87
C GLU A 71 -11.96 -19.14 -10.50
N ALA A 72 -10.96 -18.28 -10.26
CA ALA A 72 -10.18 -18.29 -9.06
C ALA A 72 -9.39 -16.98 -8.85
N ILE A 73 -8.93 -16.78 -7.62
CA ILE A 73 -8.01 -15.73 -7.20
C ILE A 73 -6.72 -16.41 -6.74
N PHE A 74 -5.56 -15.94 -7.22
CA PHE A 74 -4.24 -16.44 -6.86
C PHE A 74 -3.46 -15.33 -6.16
N ILE A 75 -2.98 -15.59 -4.93
CA ILE A 75 -2.16 -14.63 -4.18
C ILE A 75 -0.72 -15.09 -4.24
N THR A 76 0.13 -14.27 -4.82
CA THR A 76 1.53 -14.58 -5.10
C THR A 76 2.38 -14.62 -3.84
N HIS A 77 2.19 -13.68 -2.93
CA HIS A 77 2.89 -13.59 -1.64
C HIS A 77 2.14 -12.71 -0.62
N GLY A 78 2.67 -12.64 0.60
CA GLY A 78 1.97 -12.09 1.76
C GLY A 78 2.19 -10.60 2.03
N HIS A 79 2.77 -9.81 1.13
CA HIS A 79 2.87 -8.36 1.29
C HIS A 79 1.50 -7.68 1.19
N GLU A 80 1.34 -6.54 1.88
CA GLU A 80 0.07 -5.81 1.95
C GLU A 80 -0.41 -5.33 0.57
N ASP A 81 0.50 -4.94 -0.29
CA ASP A 81 0.20 -4.49 -1.65
C ASP A 81 -0.15 -5.63 -2.62
N HIS A 82 -0.18 -6.89 -2.14
CA HIS A 82 -0.63 -8.08 -2.87
C HIS A 82 -1.80 -8.81 -2.19
N VAL A 83 -1.90 -8.82 -0.85
CA VAL A 83 -2.97 -9.56 -0.13
C VAL A 83 -3.87 -8.66 0.70
N GLY A 84 -3.50 -7.38 0.87
CA GLY A 84 -4.10 -6.49 1.86
C GLY A 84 -5.59 -6.21 1.68
N ALA A 85 -6.08 -6.18 0.44
CA ALA A 85 -7.48 -5.93 0.12
C ALA A 85 -8.36 -7.18 0.13
N LEU A 86 -7.77 -8.39 0.22
CA LEU A 86 -8.50 -9.64 0.06
C LEU A 86 -9.72 -9.73 0.99
N GLY A 87 -9.54 -9.53 2.29
CA GLY A 87 -10.65 -9.60 3.25
C GLY A 87 -11.74 -8.55 3.01
N LEU A 88 -11.33 -7.36 2.54
CA LEU A 88 -12.24 -6.23 2.34
C LEU A 88 -13.07 -6.35 1.05
N LEU A 89 -12.51 -6.92 -0.03
CA LEU A 89 -13.13 -6.95 -1.35
C LEU A 89 -13.61 -8.32 -1.80
N TRP A 90 -13.18 -9.42 -1.15
CA TRP A 90 -13.53 -10.79 -1.59
C TRP A 90 -15.04 -11.02 -1.72
N HIS A 91 -15.86 -10.45 -0.82
CA HIS A 91 -17.31 -10.61 -0.84
C HIS A 91 -17.96 -10.13 -2.14
N ARG A 92 -17.30 -9.24 -2.91
CA ARG A 92 -17.75 -8.75 -4.20
C ARG A 92 -17.52 -9.77 -5.33
N LEU A 93 -16.54 -10.66 -5.17
CA LEU A 93 -16.08 -11.59 -6.20
C LEU A 93 -16.45 -13.05 -5.91
N ARG A 94 -16.33 -13.47 -4.65
CA ARG A 94 -16.72 -14.79 -4.11
C ARG A 94 -16.07 -15.99 -4.82
N ALA A 95 -14.90 -15.81 -5.44
CA ALA A 95 -14.15 -16.87 -6.07
C ALA A 95 -13.23 -17.61 -5.07
N PRO A 96 -12.86 -18.88 -5.32
CA PRO A 96 -11.86 -19.59 -4.52
C PRO A 96 -10.53 -18.84 -4.53
N VAL A 97 -9.83 -18.82 -3.39
CA VAL A 97 -8.53 -18.18 -3.22
C VAL A 97 -7.44 -19.23 -3.07
N HIS A 98 -6.37 -19.13 -3.84
CA HIS A 98 -5.24 -20.05 -3.81
C HIS A 98 -3.96 -19.31 -3.44
N ALA A 99 -3.19 -19.86 -2.50
CA ALA A 99 -1.91 -19.31 -2.08
C ALA A 99 -1.02 -20.40 -1.49
N ARG A 100 0.29 -20.17 -1.42
CA ARG A 100 1.22 -21.01 -0.69
C ARG A 100 0.96 -20.92 0.82
N ARG A 101 1.51 -21.84 1.61
CA ARG A 101 1.20 -22.09 3.03
C ARG A 101 1.27 -20.83 3.90
N PHE A 102 2.39 -20.13 3.87
CA PHE A 102 2.59 -18.91 4.67
C PHE A 102 1.64 -17.78 4.21
N THR A 103 1.56 -17.56 2.91
CA THR A 103 0.66 -16.56 2.30
C THR A 103 -0.81 -16.92 2.58
N ALA A 104 -1.20 -18.20 2.54
CA ALA A 104 -2.55 -18.64 2.87
C ALA A 104 -2.90 -18.37 4.34
N ALA A 105 -1.95 -18.53 5.26
CA ALA A 105 -2.17 -18.20 6.67
C ALA A 105 -2.42 -16.70 6.87
N LEU A 106 -1.65 -15.84 6.20
CA LEU A 106 -1.87 -14.39 6.21
C LEU A 106 -3.21 -14.02 5.56
N ALA A 107 -3.54 -14.62 4.42
CA ALA A 107 -4.81 -14.41 3.72
C ALA A 107 -6.00 -14.80 4.61
N LYS A 108 -5.96 -15.98 5.27
CA LYS A 108 -6.99 -16.41 6.23
C LYS A 108 -7.17 -15.42 7.37
N SER A 109 -6.06 -14.91 7.93
CA SER A 109 -6.13 -13.89 8.99
C SER A 109 -6.81 -12.59 8.51
N LYS A 110 -6.61 -12.19 7.25
CA LYS A 110 -7.28 -11.03 6.67
C LYS A 110 -8.77 -11.28 6.44
N MET A 111 -9.13 -12.47 5.95
CA MET A 111 -10.53 -12.89 5.79
C MET A 111 -11.25 -12.90 7.13
N GLU A 112 -10.65 -13.52 8.16
CA GLU A 112 -11.22 -13.59 9.51
C GLU A 112 -11.47 -12.19 10.11
N ARG A 113 -10.49 -11.29 10.03
CA ARG A 113 -10.63 -9.91 10.53
C ARG A 113 -11.74 -9.13 9.83
N ALA A 114 -12.03 -9.46 8.59
CA ALA A 114 -13.10 -8.84 7.81
C ALA A 114 -14.44 -9.61 7.92
N GLY A 115 -14.52 -10.64 8.77
CA GLY A 115 -15.73 -11.45 8.93
C GLY A 115 -16.08 -12.31 7.71
N GLN A 116 -15.08 -12.61 6.85
CA GLN A 116 -15.26 -13.43 5.66
C GLN A 116 -14.92 -14.90 5.94
N PRO A 117 -15.49 -15.87 5.18
CA PRO A 117 -15.18 -17.28 5.34
C PRO A 117 -13.70 -17.56 5.01
N THR A 118 -13.02 -18.31 5.88
CA THR A 118 -11.58 -18.63 5.73
C THR A 118 -11.32 -19.91 4.95
N ASP A 119 -12.32 -20.78 4.81
CA ASP A 119 -12.26 -22.05 4.09
C ASP A 119 -12.15 -21.89 2.57
N VAL A 120 -12.53 -20.74 2.06
CA VAL A 120 -12.32 -20.37 0.65
C VAL A 120 -10.85 -20.19 0.28
N VAL A 121 -9.98 -19.97 1.28
CA VAL A 121 -8.52 -19.85 1.09
C VAL A 121 -7.89 -21.24 1.14
N ARG A 122 -7.46 -21.72 -0.01
CA ARG A 122 -6.90 -23.05 -0.25
C ARG A 122 -5.38 -22.98 -0.34
N GLN A 123 -4.72 -23.72 0.54
CA GLN A 123 -3.27 -23.84 0.50
C GLN A 123 -2.85 -24.71 -0.70
N GLN A 124 -1.79 -24.28 -1.39
CA GLN A 124 -1.23 -24.96 -2.54
C GLN A 124 0.24 -25.36 -2.32
N ALA A 125 0.65 -26.46 -2.96
CA ALA A 125 2.04 -26.84 -3.04
C ALA A 125 2.77 -26.02 -4.13
N ALA A 126 4.10 -26.02 -4.06
CA ALA A 126 4.95 -25.43 -5.07
C ALA A 126 4.83 -26.13 -6.43
N TRP A 127 5.22 -25.43 -7.50
CA TRP A 127 5.47 -26.02 -8.81
C TRP A 127 6.37 -27.29 -8.65
N PRO A 128 6.07 -28.39 -9.36
CA PRO A 128 5.19 -28.51 -10.53
C PRO A 128 3.72 -28.81 -10.22
N HIS A 129 3.24 -28.69 -8.97
CA HIS A 129 1.82 -28.80 -8.69
C HIS A 129 1.04 -27.66 -9.36
N VAL A 130 -0.10 -27.98 -9.98
CA VAL A 130 -0.96 -27.01 -10.67
C VAL A 130 -2.39 -27.06 -10.15
N VAL A 131 -3.03 -25.91 -10.15
CA VAL A 131 -4.46 -25.73 -9.89
C VAL A 131 -5.17 -25.50 -11.23
N HIS A 132 -6.20 -26.29 -11.51
CA HIS A 132 -7.05 -26.09 -12.69
C HIS A 132 -8.17 -25.12 -12.35
N ALA A 133 -8.28 -24.03 -13.13
CA ALA A 133 -9.26 -22.98 -12.96
C ALA A 133 -9.83 -22.59 -14.35
N GLY A 134 -10.94 -23.24 -14.76
CA GLY A 134 -11.50 -23.10 -16.10
C GLY A 134 -10.47 -23.49 -17.18
N PRO A 135 -10.15 -22.58 -18.13
CA PRO A 135 -9.17 -22.86 -19.19
C PRO A 135 -7.72 -22.68 -18.74
N PHE A 136 -7.47 -22.37 -17.46
CA PHE A 136 -6.15 -22.12 -16.90
C PHE A 136 -5.64 -23.30 -16.06
N SER A 137 -4.33 -23.55 -16.16
CA SER A 137 -3.60 -24.38 -15.21
C SER A 137 -2.51 -23.53 -14.58
N VAL A 138 -2.58 -23.31 -13.27
CA VAL A 138 -1.74 -22.33 -12.56
C VAL A 138 -0.89 -23.03 -11.51
N GLY A 139 0.43 -22.88 -11.58
CA GLY A 139 1.38 -23.39 -10.60
C GLY A 139 2.17 -22.27 -9.94
N PHE A 140 2.49 -22.46 -8.66
CA PHE A 140 3.27 -21.53 -7.84
C PHE A 140 4.76 -21.89 -7.92
N LEU A 141 5.52 -21.21 -8.77
CA LEU A 141 6.96 -21.39 -8.87
C LEU A 141 7.66 -20.56 -7.78
N PRO A 142 8.39 -21.20 -6.84
CA PRO A 142 9.12 -20.49 -5.82
C PRO A 142 10.12 -19.49 -6.41
N ILE A 143 10.14 -18.28 -5.86
CA ILE A 143 11.12 -17.23 -6.17
C ILE A 143 11.57 -16.56 -4.88
N SER A 144 12.77 -15.99 -4.90
CA SER A 144 13.30 -15.23 -3.78
C SER A 144 12.73 -13.80 -3.76
N HIS A 145 12.32 -13.35 -2.56
CA HIS A 145 11.87 -11.99 -2.29
C HIS A 145 12.19 -11.60 -0.84
N SER A 146 11.69 -10.48 -0.33
CA SER A 146 11.88 -10.05 1.07
C SER A 146 10.88 -10.70 2.06
N ILE A 147 10.00 -11.56 1.59
CA ILE A 147 9.05 -12.32 2.39
C ILE A 147 9.10 -13.80 2.00
N PRO A 148 8.91 -14.76 2.95
CA PRO A 148 8.94 -16.18 2.63
C PRO A 148 7.83 -16.62 1.67
N GLU A 149 8.10 -17.69 0.92
CA GLU A 149 7.17 -18.36 0.00
C GLU A 149 6.62 -17.44 -1.11
N SER A 150 7.36 -16.39 -1.50
CA SER A 150 7.01 -15.63 -2.69
C SER A 150 7.05 -16.54 -3.91
N SER A 151 6.09 -16.38 -4.81
CA SER A 151 5.95 -17.28 -5.97
C SER A 151 5.61 -16.50 -7.23
N ALA A 152 6.38 -16.76 -8.29
CA ALA A 152 5.90 -16.50 -9.64
C ALA A 152 4.77 -17.47 -9.97
N LEU A 153 3.85 -17.06 -10.84
CA LEU A 153 2.80 -17.95 -11.34
C LEU A 153 3.14 -18.44 -12.75
N VAL A 154 3.17 -19.75 -12.93
CA VAL A 154 3.22 -20.38 -14.25
C VAL A 154 1.79 -20.67 -14.66
N ILE A 155 1.30 -19.94 -15.66
CA ILE A 155 -0.11 -19.97 -16.10
C ILE A 155 -0.15 -20.56 -17.50
N ASP A 156 -0.58 -21.80 -17.62
CA ASP A 156 -0.79 -22.46 -18.90
C ASP A 156 -2.22 -22.21 -19.41
N THR A 157 -2.34 -21.87 -20.68
CA THR A 157 -3.59 -21.63 -21.39
C THR A 157 -3.52 -22.31 -22.76
N PRO A 158 -4.66 -22.56 -23.45
CA PRO A 158 -4.63 -23.05 -24.83
C PRO A 158 -3.91 -22.11 -25.82
N ALA A 159 -3.76 -20.82 -25.49
CA ALA A 159 -3.03 -19.84 -26.32
C ALA A 159 -1.52 -19.78 -26.01
N GLY A 160 -1.04 -20.50 -25.01
CA GLY A 160 0.35 -20.57 -24.59
C GLY A 160 0.59 -20.22 -23.12
N ARG A 161 1.83 -20.36 -22.68
CA ARG A 161 2.27 -20.17 -21.30
C ARG A 161 2.57 -18.71 -20.99
N ILE A 162 2.07 -18.25 -19.85
CA ILE A 162 2.41 -16.97 -19.23
C ILE A 162 3.22 -17.27 -17.98
N VAL A 163 4.25 -16.47 -17.73
CA VAL A 163 4.90 -16.38 -16.42
C VAL A 163 4.60 -14.99 -15.85
N HIS A 164 3.92 -14.96 -14.71
CA HIS A 164 3.70 -13.76 -13.91
C HIS A 164 4.75 -13.76 -12.82
N SER A 165 5.75 -12.87 -12.90
CA SER A 165 6.93 -12.92 -12.02
C SER A 165 6.60 -12.69 -10.54
N ALA A 166 5.48 -12.03 -10.24
CA ALA A 166 5.28 -11.38 -8.95
C ALA A 166 6.48 -10.48 -8.58
N ASP A 167 6.67 -10.17 -7.31
CA ASP A 167 7.83 -9.44 -6.81
C ASP A 167 8.97 -10.41 -6.56
N PHE A 168 10.15 -10.14 -7.09
CA PHE A 168 11.27 -11.05 -7.00
C PHE A 168 12.63 -10.35 -6.95
N LYS A 169 13.63 -11.07 -6.47
CA LYS A 169 15.06 -10.81 -6.68
C LYS A 169 15.76 -12.10 -7.09
N ALA A 170 16.85 -12.00 -7.85
CA ALA A 170 17.62 -13.17 -8.26
C ALA A 170 18.62 -13.58 -7.16
N ASP A 171 18.12 -13.98 -5.98
CA ASP A 171 18.96 -14.41 -4.84
C ASP A 171 19.04 -15.93 -4.76
N PRO A 172 20.21 -16.53 -5.08
CA PRO A 172 20.40 -17.97 -5.00
C PRO A 172 20.61 -18.49 -3.57
N THR A 173 20.84 -17.60 -2.60
CA THR A 173 21.21 -17.96 -1.22
C THR A 173 20.42 -17.14 -0.20
N PRO A 174 19.08 -17.14 -0.25
CA PRO A 174 18.26 -16.43 0.73
C PRO A 174 18.43 -17.06 2.13
N LEU A 175 18.37 -16.24 3.18
CA LEU A 175 18.47 -16.74 4.57
C LEU A 175 17.16 -17.36 5.08
N VAL A 176 16.04 -16.97 4.48
CA VAL A 176 14.70 -17.50 4.75
C VAL A 176 13.94 -17.57 3.43
N GLY A 177 13.16 -18.61 3.24
CA GLY A 177 12.44 -18.87 2.01
C GLY A 177 13.25 -19.67 1.00
N GLU A 178 12.71 -19.77 -0.20
CA GLU A 178 13.28 -20.59 -1.26
C GLU A 178 14.21 -19.76 -2.15
N PRO A 179 15.30 -20.38 -2.67
CA PRO A 179 16.22 -19.71 -3.56
C PRO A 179 15.57 -19.42 -4.93
N PHE A 180 16.13 -18.45 -5.63
CA PHE A 180 15.82 -18.24 -7.04
C PHE A 180 16.39 -19.40 -7.87
N ASP A 181 15.48 -20.22 -8.42
CA ASP A 181 15.86 -21.45 -9.13
C ASP A 181 16.11 -21.17 -10.62
N PHE A 182 17.37 -20.98 -10.98
CA PHE A 182 17.81 -20.71 -12.35
C PHE A 182 17.53 -21.90 -13.29
N GLU A 183 17.57 -23.14 -12.79
CA GLU A 183 17.37 -24.33 -13.62
C GLU A 183 15.89 -24.54 -13.94
N ALA A 184 15.02 -24.39 -12.94
CA ALA A 184 13.58 -24.46 -13.16
C ALA A 184 13.10 -23.39 -14.15
N LEU A 185 13.59 -22.16 -14.03
CA LEU A 185 13.26 -21.08 -14.98
C LEU A 185 13.78 -21.36 -16.39
N ARG A 186 15.01 -21.90 -16.52
CA ARG A 186 15.56 -22.30 -17.82
C ARG A 186 14.73 -23.42 -18.46
N ALA A 187 14.35 -24.42 -17.66
CA ALA A 187 13.52 -25.52 -18.13
C ALA A 187 12.13 -25.04 -18.61
N LEU A 188 11.54 -24.05 -17.93
CA LEU A 188 10.32 -23.40 -18.40
C LEU A 188 10.53 -22.67 -19.72
N GLY A 189 11.66 -21.95 -19.85
CA GLY A 189 12.04 -21.28 -21.09
C GLY A 189 12.25 -22.25 -22.25
N ASP A 190 12.82 -23.45 -21.99
CA ASP A 190 13.00 -24.50 -23.01
C ASP A 190 11.65 -25.07 -23.49
N GLN A 191 10.64 -25.11 -22.62
CA GLN A 191 9.26 -25.51 -22.96
C GLN A 191 8.50 -24.41 -23.73
N GLY A 192 9.00 -23.19 -23.73
CA GLY A 192 8.43 -22.03 -24.41
C GLY A 192 7.53 -21.18 -23.51
N VAL A 193 7.87 -19.92 -23.39
CA VAL A 193 7.08 -18.89 -22.67
C VAL A 193 6.58 -17.88 -23.69
N LYS A 194 5.27 -17.71 -23.74
CA LYS A 194 4.63 -16.73 -24.64
C LYS A 194 4.73 -15.33 -24.06
N VAL A 195 4.39 -15.17 -22.78
CA VAL A 195 4.33 -13.87 -22.10
C VAL A 195 5.06 -13.92 -20.78
N LEU A 196 5.86 -12.91 -20.49
CA LEU A 196 6.39 -12.59 -19.18
C LEU A 196 5.74 -11.29 -18.69
N ALA A 197 4.87 -11.36 -17.68
CA ALA A 197 4.45 -10.19 -16.92
C ALA A 197 5.44 -10.01 -15.77
N CYS A 198 6.13 -8.87 -15.71
CA CYS A 198 7.36 -8.74 -14.91
C CYS A 198 7.40 -7.48 -14.05
N ASP A 199 7.81 -7.64 -12.78
CA ASP A 199 8.12 -6.57 -11.83
C ASP A 199 9.06 -5.52 -12.44
N SER A 200 8.75 -4.25 -12.22
CA SER A 200 9.52 -3.11 -12.78
C SER A 200 10.08 -2.18 -11.71
N THR A 201 9.86 -2.48 -10.42
CA THR A 201 10.12 -1.57 -9.29
C THR A 201 11.55 -1.01 -9.29
N ASN A 202 12.55 -1.84 -9.55
CA ASN A 202 13.97 -1.44 -9.51
C ASN A 202 14.64 -1.33 -10.89
N VAL A 203 13.87 -1.16 -11.96
CA VAL A 203 14.41 -1.11 -13.35
C VAL A 203 15.47 -0.02 -13.57
N PHE A 204 15.49 1.02 -12.75
CA PHE A 204 16.51 2.09 -12.83
C PHE A 204 17.86 1.72 -12.22
N ASN A 205 17.91 0.69 -11.37
CA ASN A 205 19.15 0.27 -10.74
C ASN A 205 19.97 -0.59 -11.70
N LEU A 206 21.16 -0.10 -12.05
CA LEU A 206 22.06 -0.73 -13.04
C LEU A 206 23.00 -1.77 -12.43
N HIS A 207 23.05 -1.89 -11.10
CA HIS A 207 23.89 -2.85 -10.41
C HIS A 207 23.11 -4.15 -10.17
N ALA A 208 23.80 -5.29 -10.13
CA ALA A 208 23.20 -6.56 -9.76
C ALA A 208 22.60 -6.51 -8.34
N GLY A 209 21.50 -7.24 -8.13
CA GLY A 209 20.91 -7.42 -6.82
C GLY A 209 21.90 -8.10 -5.86
N ARG A 210 21.77 -7.79 -4.56
CA ARG A 210 22.59 -8.41 -3.51
C ARG A 210 21.76 -9.42 -2.73
N SER A 211 22.39 -10.53 -2.31
CA SER A 211 21.76 -11.48 -1.40
C SER A 211 21.55 -10.86 -0.02
N GLU A 212 20.51 -11.32 0.69
CA GLU A 212 20.28 -10.98 2.10
C GLU A 212 21.48 -11.39 2.99
N ALA A 213 22.16 -12.47 2.61
CA ALA A 213 23.31 -13.01 3.33
C ALA A 213 24.47 -12.02 3.50
N VAL A 214 24.64 -11.06 2.59
CA VAL A 214 25.73 -10.06 2.68
C VAL A 214 25.57 -9.09 3.87
N LEU A 215 24.40 -9.03 4.48
CA LEU A 215 24.12 -8.15 5.61
C LEU A 215 24.54 -8.75 6.97
N THR A 216 24.78 -10.06 7.03
CA THR A 216 25.10 -10.76 8.28
C THR A 216 26.35 -10.19 8.93
N GLU A 217 27.39 -9.96 8.15
CA GLU A 217 28.67 -9.44 8.68
C GLU A 217 28.57 -7.99 9.17
N PRO A 218 28.13 -6.98 8.37
CA PRO A 218 28.04 -5.60 8.83
C PRO A 218 27.07 -5.41 10.00
N ILE A 219 25.93 -6.14 10.02
CA ILE A 219 25.01 -6.11 11.16
C ILE A 219 25.67 -6.73 12.39
N GLY A 220 26.39 -7.86 12.24
CA GLY A 220 27.14 -8.49 13.33
C GLY A 220 28.19 -7.56 13.93
N GLN A 221 28.96 -6.86 13.11
CA GLN A 221 29.95 -5.87 13.54
C GLN A 221 29.31 -4.72 14.29
N LEU A 222 28.20 -4.15 13.79
CA LEU A 222 27.44 -3.11 14.49
C LEU A 222 26.97 -3.57 15.87
N MET A 223 26.40 -4.78 15.95
CA MET A 223 25.90 -5.34 17.23
C MET A 223 27.01 -5.53 18.26
N GLN A 224 28.23 -5.87 17.83
CA GLN A 224 29.40 -6.03 18.71
C GLN A 224 30.00 -4.68 19.16
N GLN A 225 30.01 -3.70 18.26
CA GLN A 225 30.64 -2.38 18.52
C GLN A 225 29.74 -1.44 19.33
N ALA A 226 28.43 -1.62 19.29
CA ALA A 226 27.49 -0.76 20.01
C ALA A 226 27.63 -0.92 21.53
N GLU A 227 27.96 0.18 22.23
CA GLU A 227 28.19 0.21 23.68
C GLU A 227 26.91 0.25 24.52
N GLY A 228 25.82 0.83 23.94
CA GLY A 228 24.51 0.96 24.57
C GLY A 228 23.51 -0.07 24.10
N LEU A 229 22.22 0.26 24.32
CA LEU A 229 21.09 -0.44 23.73
C LEU A 229 21.14 -0.29 22.19
N VAL A 230 20.83 -1.36 21.47
CA VAL A 230 20.57 -1.30 20.03
C VAL A 230 19.08 -1.44 19.77
N VAL A 231 18.50 -0.49 19.06
CA VAL A 231 17.17 -0.63 18.45
C VAL A 231 17.35 -0.79 16.95
N ALA A 232 16.72 -1.78 16.36
CA ALA A 232 16.74 -1.99 14.92
C ALA A 232 15.32 -1.99 14.37
N THR A 233 15.09 -1.25 13.29
CA THR A 233 13.82 -1.25 12.58
C THR A 233 13.98 -1.78 11.15
N THR A 234 12.99 -2.52 10.69
CA THR A 234 12.86 -3.04 9.33
C THR A 234 11.38 -3.24 8.98
N PHE A 235 11.08 -3.61 7.75
CA PHE A 235 9.73 -4.04 7.39
C PHE A 235 9.32 -5.26 8.21
N ALA A 236 8.15 -5.21 8.82
CA ALA A 236 7.66 -6.31 9.66
C ALA A 236 7.51 -7.64 8.87
N SER A 237 7.30 -7.56 7.57
CA SER A 237 7.19 -8.69 6.66
C SER A 237 8.53 -9.30 6.25
N ASN A 238 9.65 -8.57 6.43
CA ASN A 238 10.97 -9.10 6.07
C ASN A 238 11.50 -10.04 7.16
N VAL A 239 10.98 -11.28 7.14
CA VAL A 239 11.32 -12.32 8.12
C VAL A 239 12.82 -12.67 8.09
N ALA A 240 13.44 -12.65 6.92
CA ALA A 240 14.87 -12.89 6.76
C ALA A 240 15.70 -11.83 7.51
N ARG A 241 15.35 -10.54 7.35
CA ARG A 241 16.02 -9.44 8.04
C ARG A 241 15.82 -9.49 9.55
N LEU A 242 14.60 -9.81 9.99
CA LEU A 242 14.32 -10.01 11.42
C LEU A 242 15.20 -11.13 12.01
N LYS A 243 15.35 -12.25 11.28
CA LYS A 243 16.24 -13.36 11.68
C LYS A 243 17.70 -12.90 11.74
N THR A 244 18.20 -12.24 10.70
CA THR A 244 19.59 -11.73 10.66
C THR A 244 19.90 -10.81 11.84
N LEU A 245 19.00 -9.86 12.13
CA LEU A 245 19.14 -8.93 13.25
C LEU A 245 19.15 -9.67 14.59
N ALA A 246 18.21 -10.61 14.79
CA ALA A 246 18.09 -11.38 16.02
C ALA A 246 19.31 -12.29 16.25
N GLU A 247 19.79 -13.00 15.23
CA GLU A 247 20.96 -13.87 15.30
C GLU A 247 22.24 -13.07 15.57
N ALA A 248 22.42 -11.91 14.92
CA ALA A 248 23.54 -11.02 15.17
C ALA A 248 23.51 -10.47 16.61
N GLY A 249 22.34 -10.09 17.11
CA GLY A 249 22.16 -9.67 18.51
C GLY A 249 22.52 -10.76 19.49
N ARG A 250 22.01 -11.99 19.29
CA ARG A 250 22.35 -13.15 20.11
C ARG A 250 23.86 -13.45 20.10
N ALA A 251 24.47 -13.42 18.91
CA ALA A 251 25.91 -13.65 18.78
C ALA A 251 26.75 -12.58 19.50
N ALA A 252 26.25 -11.36 19.62
CA ALA A 252 26.84 -10.28 20.40
C ALA A 252 26.48 -10.30 21.91
N GLY A 253 25.82 -11.35 22.40
CA GLY A 253 25.40 -11.51 23.79
C GLY A 253 24.26 -10.58 24.21
N ARG A 254 23.36 -10.22 23.29
CA ARG A 254 22.20 -9.37 23.53
C ARG A 254 20.92 -10.20 23.64
N ALA A 255 20.11 -9.91 24.65
CA ALA A 255 18.73 -10.39 24.74
C ALA A 255 17.85 -9.62 23.74
N ILE A 256 16.95 -10.33 23.08
CA ILE A 256 16.16 -9.82 21.96
C ILE A 256 14.75 -9.53 22.42
N VAL A 257 14.27 -8.32 22.19
CA VAL A 257 12.89 -7.88 22.45
C VAL A 257 12.24 -7.49 21.12
N VAL A 258 10.99 -7.89 20.90
CA VAL A 258 10.24 -7.53 19.69
C VAL A 258 9.10 -6.58 20.05
N LEU A 259 9.20 -5.32 19.60
CA LEU A 259 8.23 -4.27 19.84
C LEU A 259 7.38 -4.00 18.59
N GLY A 260 6.10 -4.32 18.69
CA GLY A 260 5.10 -4.07 17.67
C GLY A 260 4.32 -5.32 17.25
N ARG A 261 3.01 -5.16 17.17
CA ARG A 261 2.09 -6.28 16.89
C ARG A 261 2.35 -6.92 15.52
N ALA A 262 2.65 -6.11 14.51
CA ALA A 262 2.88 -6.60 13.15
C ALA A 262 4.06 -7.57 13.08
N MET A 263 5.22 -7.22 13.68
CA MET A 263 6.39 -8.12 13.71
C MET A 263 6.09 -9.41 14.48
N ASN A 264 5.48 -9.31 15.66
CA ASN A 264 5.11 -10.49 16.45
C ASN A 264 4.14 -11.42 15.69
N THR A 265 3.14 -10.85 15.01
CA THR A 265 2.21 -11.63 14.18
C THR A 265 2.95 -12.32 13.04
N MET A 266 3.83 -11.60 12.36
CA MET A 266 4.59 -12.13 11.22
C MET A 266 5.51 -13.29 11.64
N LEU A 267 6.27 -13.13 12.74
CA LEU A 267 7.14 -14.19 13.29
C LEU A 267 6.33 -15.41 13.72
N LYS A 268 5.21 -15.24 14.42
CA LYS A 268 4.32 -16.35 14.81
C LYS A 268 3.75 -17.07 13.59
N THR A 269 3.32 -16.33 12.57
CA THR A 269 2.79 -16.92 11.33
C THR A 269 3.89 -17.67 10.57
N ALA A 270 5.09 -17.11 10.48
CA ALA A 270 6.23 -17.72 9.80
C ALA A 270 6.67 -19.01 10.50
N HIS A 271 6.68 -19.04 11.84
CA HIS A 271 6.96 -20.24 12.62
C HIS A 271 5.87 -21.31 12.42
N ALA A 272 4.58 -20.93 12.53
CA ALA A 272 3.46 -21.85 12.34
C ALA A 272 3.38 -22.41 10.91
N ALA A 273 3.83 -21.65 9.92
CA ALA A 273 3.94 -22.09 8.54
C ALA A 273 5.23 -22.87 8.24
N GLU A 274 6.09 -23.10 9.24
CA GLU A 274 7.37 -23.84 9.09
C GLU A 274 8.32 -23.22 8.04
N VAL A 275 8.25 -21.89 7.87
CA VAL A 275 9.15 -21.14 6.96
C VAL A 275 10.24 -20.36 7.73
N LEU A 276 10.18 -20.39 9.06
CA LEU A 276 11.15 -19.76 9.94
C LEU A 276 11.61 -20.74 11.02
N ASP A 277 12.82 -21.26 10.83
CA ASP A 277 13.49 -22.11 11.80
C ASP A 277 14.57 -21.36 12.56
N GLY A 278 14.82 -21.77 13.83
CA GLY A 278 15.96 -21.33 14.61
C GLY A 278 15.94 -19.84 14.98
N PHE A 279 14.78 -19.17 14.98
CA PHE A 279 14.70 -17.78 15.48
C PHE A 279 15.06 -17.77 16.98
N PRO A 280 15.95 -16.85 17.43
CA PRO A 280 16.35 -16.77 18.83
C PRO A 280 15.16 -16.53 19.77
N GLU A 281 15.25 -17.06 21.00
CA GLU A 281 14.29 -16.75 22.05
C GLU A 281 14.22 -15.24 22.30
N THR A 282 13.01 -14.75 22.52
CA THR A 282 12.76 -13.34 22.78
C THR A 282 12.40 -13.10 24.24
N LEU A 283 12.95 -12.06 24.82
CA LEU A 283 12.61 -11.58 26.15
C LEU A 283 11.25 -10.85 26.10
N ASP A 284 10.42 -11.06 27.12
CA ASP A 284 9.20 -10.24 27.26
C ASP A 284 9.59 -8.77 27.54
N VAL A 285 8.83 -7.86 26.98
CA VAL A 285 9.06 -6.42 27.18
C VAL A 285 8.96 -6.01 28.65
N LEU A 286 8.16 -6.73 29.44
CA LEU A 286 8.02 -6.48 30.89
C LEU A 286 9.29 -6.81 31.68
N ASP A 287 10.16 -7.65 31.15
CA ASP A 287 11.41 -8.07 31.78
C ASP A 287 12.63 -7.26 31.29
N ILE A 288 12.43 -6.24 30.47
CA ILE A 288 13.52 -5.46 29.83
C ILE A 288 14.45 -4.80 30.86
N ASP A 289 13.92 -4.37 32.00
CA ASP A 289 14.69 -3.72 33.08
C ASP A 289 15.60 -4.71 33.84
N SER A 290 15.39 -6.02 33.66
CA SER A 290 16.24 -7.06 34.26
C SER A 290 17.60 -7.23 33.55
N VAL A 291 17.74 -6.66 32.33
CA VAL A 291 18.90 -6.83 31.47
C VAL A 291 19.64 -5.49 31.31
N PRO A 292 20.98 -5.44 31.51
CA PRO A 292 21.76 -4.22 31.26
C PRO A 292 21.59 -3.75 29.79
N ARG A 293 21.43 -2.45 29.58
CA ARG A 293 21.14 -1.84 28.24
C ARG A 293 22.08 -2.32 27.14
N ARG A 294 23.38 -2.43 27.43
CA ARG A 294 24.39 -2.92 26.47
C ARG A 294 24.13 -4.35 26.00
N HIS A 295 23.34 -5.11 26.72
CA HIS A 295 22.96 -6.49 26.40
C HIS A 295 21.54 -6.60 25.87
N LEU A 296 20.96 -5.51 25.37
CA LEU A 296 19.64 -5.48 24.77
C LEU A 296 19.71 -5.19 23.27
N LEU A 297 18.91 -5.91 22.50
CA LEU A 297 18.52 -5.60 21.14
C LEU A 297 17.01 -5.52 21.08
N VAL A 298 16.47 -4.41 20.59
CA VAL A 298 15.05 -4.21 20.37
C VAL A 298 14.74 -4.17 18.88
N LEU A 299 13.94 -5.10 18.39
CA LEU A 299 13.39 -5.07 17.05
C LEU A 299 12.07 -4.29 17.08
N ALA A 300 12.02 -3.13 16.42
CA ALA A 300 10.91 -2.19 16.52
C ALA A 300 10.21 -1.99 15.16
N THR A 301 8.87 -1.96 15.15
CA THR A 301 8.11 -1.54 13.97
C THR A 301 8.26 -0.04 13.71
N GLY A 302 8.03 0.39 12.47
CA GLY A 302 7.97 1.81 12.12
C GLY A 302 9.12 2.29 11.23
N SER A 303 9.60 1.41 10.33
CA SER A 303 10.67 1.73 9.39
C SER A 303 10.30 2.78 8.35
N GLN A 304 9.02 3.10 8.21
CA GLN A 304 8.51 4.08 7.24
C GLN A 304 7.98 5.37 7.91
N GLY A 305 8.27 5.57 9.18
CA GLY A 305 7.90 6.78 9.89
C GLY A 305 6.45 6.83 10.37
N GLU A 306 5.78 5.68 10.46
CA GLU A 306 4.40 5.54 10.90
C GLU A 306 4.23 6.08 12.33
N ARG A 307 3.36 7.05 12.51
CA ARG A 307 3.22 7.85 13.74
C ARG A 307 2.93 7.03 15.02
N ARG A 308 2.24 5.89 14.87
CA ARG A 308 1.85 5.01 15.99
C ARG A 308 2.78 3.81 16.18
N ALA A 309 3.81 3.68 15.35
CA ALA A 309 4.77 2.60 15.46
C ALA A 309 5.77 2.80 16.60
N ALA A 310 6.42 1.71 17.02
CA ALA A 310 7.35 1.72 18.15
C ALA A 310 8.52 2.69 17.93
N SER A 311 9.09 2.76 16.72
CA SER A 311 10.18 3.69 16.38
C SER A 311 9.80 5.15 16.60
N ALA A 312 8.60 5.58 16.16
CA ALA A 312 8.13 6.94 16.34
C ALA A 312 7.87 7.26 17.82
N GLN A 313 7.30 6.32 18.58
CA GLN A 313 7.04 6.50 20.01
C GLN A 313 8.37 6.63 20.80
N LEU A 314 9.35 5.78 20.50
CA LEU A 314 10.69 5.84 21.10
C LEU A 314 11.44 7.13 20.74
N ALA A 315 11.29 7.62 19.53
CA ALA A 315 11.90 8.88 19.11
C ALA A 315 11.28 10.09 19.83
N GLN A 316 9.96 10.10 20.02
CA GLN A 316 9.25 11.20 20.71
C GLN A 316 9.44 11.18 22.23
N GLY A 317 9.52 10.01 22.85
CA GLY A 317 9.56 9.89 24.30
C GLY A 317 9.94 8.49 24.75
N SER A 318 9.02 7.79 25.38
CA SER A 318 9.16 6.40 25.82
C SER A 318 8.05 5.54 25.21
N TYR A 319 8.35 4.26 25.07
CA TYR A 319 7.38 3.27 24.62
C TYR A 319 7.51 1.99 25.45
N MET A 320 6.42 1.57 26.12
CA MET A 320 6.38 0.40 26.98
C MET A 320 7.48 0.37 28.06
N GLY A 321 7.73 1.52 28.69
CA GLY A 321 8.76 1.66 29.72
C GLY A 321 10.18 1.89 29.19
N LEU A 322 10.42 1.70 27.91
CA LEU A 322 11.73 1.92 27.29
C LEU A 322 11.85 3.35 26.76
N ASP A 323 12.95 4.02 27.11
CA ASP A 323 13.39 5.30 26.56
C ASP A 323 14.76 5.17 25.85
N LEU A 324 15.02 6.06 24.91
CA LEU A 324 16.31 6.14 24.21
C LEU A 324 17.12 7.34 24.72
N ARG A 325 18.44 7.16 24.84
CA ARG A 325 19.36 8.16 25.37
C ARG A 325 20.73 8.15 24.68
N ALA A 326 21.53 9.13 24.95
CA ALA A 326 22.91 9.21 24.45
C ALA A 326 23.70 7.92 24.70
N GLY A 327 24.41 7.45 23.68
CA GLY A 327 25.16 6.20 23.68
C GLY A 327 24.38 4.97 23.22
N ASP A 328 23.06 5.07 23.01
CA ASP A 328 22.28 4.03 22.33
C ASP A 328 22.45 4.14 20.81
N THR A 329 22.19 3.04 20.11
CA THR A 329 22.25 2.97 18.64
C THR A 329 20.87 2.64 18.06
N PHE A 330 20.47 3.35 17.02
CA PHE A 330 19.24 3.05 16.26
C PHE A 330 19.58 2.74 14.81
N LEU A 331 19.33 1.49 14.39
CA LEU A 331 19.57 1.00 13.04
C LEU A 331 18.27 0.98 12.21
N PHE A 332 18.25 1.73 11.11
CA PHE A 332 17.26 1.62 10.06
C PHE A 332 17.74 0.61 9.01
N SER A 333 17.33 -0.67 9.14
CA SER A 333 17.66 -1.75 8.21
C SER A 333 16.58 -1.90 7.13
N SER A 334 16.20 -0.77 6.51
CA SER A 334 15.18 -0.68 5.47
C SER A 334 15.44 0.51 4.58
N LYS A 335 14.96 0.45 3.34
CA LYS A 335 14.90 1.62 2.47
C LYS A 335 13.62 2.42 2.73
N THR A 336 13.74 3.74 2.69
CA THR A 336 12.58 4.62 2.75
C THR A 336 11.79 4.53 1.44
N ILE A 337 10.50 4.22 1.53
CA ILE A 337 9.60 4.21 0.38
C ILE A 337 9.35 5.66 -0.05
N PRO A 338 9.36 5.96 -1.37
CA PRO A 338 9.04 7.30 -1.88
C PRO A 338 7.73 7.84 -1.30
N GLY A 339 7.77 9.07 -0.77
CA GLY A 339 6.66 9.72 -0.07
C GLY A 339 6.73 9.64 1.47
N ASN A 340 7.58 8.80 2.04
CA ASN A 340 7.76 8.66 3.50
C ASN A 340 8.98 9.43 4.04
N GLU A 341 9.74 10.11 3.18
CA GLU A 341 11.02 10.75 3.51
C GLU A 341 10.89 11.75 4.67
N VAL A 342 9.85 12.58 4.65
CA VAL A 342 9.61 13.58 5.72
C VAL A 342 9.28 12.90 7.05
N ALA A 343 8.52 11.82 7.01
CA ALA A 343 8.13 11.09 8.23
C ALA A 343 9.34 10.37 8.85
N VAL A 344 10.19 9.75 8.03
CA VAL A 344 11.43 9.10 8.46
C VAL A 344 12.43 10.14 8.96
N ALA A 345 12.68 11.21 8.20
CA ALA A 345 13.60 12.27 8.59
C ALA A 345 13.24 12.90 9.96
N ARG A 346 11.95 13.04 10.27
CA ARG A 346 11.50 13.51 11.59
C ARG A 346 11.97 12.57 12.71
N ILE A 347 11.86 11.25 12.53
CA ILE A 347 12.31 10.27 13.52
C ILE A 347 13.83 10.33 13.67
N LEU A 348 14.59 10.39 12.56
CA LEU A 348 16.05 10.49 12.59
C LEU A 348 16.51 11.73 13.37
N ASN A 349 15.89 12.88 13.13
CA ASN A 349 16.19 14.13 13.84
C ASN A 349 15.91 14.03 15.35
N GLN A 350 14.74 13.51 15.73
CA GLN A 350 14.37 13.32 17.14
C GLN A 350 15.32 12.36 17.88
N LEU A 351 15.79 11.31 17.22
CA LEU A 351 16.79 10.39 17.77
C LEU A 351 18.16 11.09 17.92
N SER A 352 18.57 11.85 16.92
CA SER A 352 19.81 12.63 16.95
C SER A 352 19.81 13.67 18.09
N GLU A 353 18.70 14.38 18.31
CA GLU A 353 18.52 15.33 19.41
C GLU A 353 18.68 14.68 20.80
N LYS A 354 18.36 13.38 20.92
CA LYS A 354 18.57 12.59 22.15
C LYS A 354 20.02 12.08 22.30
N GLY A 355 20.90 12.34 21.33
CA GLY A 355 22.28 11.83 21.31
C GLY A 355 22.38 10.35 20.97
N VAL A 356 21.34 9.77 20.34
CA VAL A 356 21.33 8.39 19.84
C VAL A 356 22.14 8.34 18.55
N THR A 357 23.02 7.35 18.42
CA THR A 357 23.73 7.08 17.16
C THR A 357 22.75 6.49 16.16
N VAL A 358 22.49 7.21 15.07
CA VAL A 358 21.59 6.76 14.00
C VAL A 358 22.41 6.17 12.86
N VAL A 359 22.03 4.95 12.44
CA VAL A 359 22.62 4.23 11.30
C VAL A 359 21.48 3.93 10.32
N ASP A 360 21.61 4.34 9.07
CA ASP A 360 20.59 4.19 8.04
C ASP A 360 21.14 3.59 6.73
N GLU A 361 20.37 3.67 5.65
CA GLU A 361 20.73 3.12 4.36
C GLU A 361 21.82 3.90 3.60
N SER A 362 22.23 5.08 4.08
CA SER A 362 23.21 5.95 3.39
C SER A 362 24.56 5.27 3.18
N ASP A 363 24.95 4.38 4.10
CA ASP A 363 26.19 3.61 4.01
C ASP A 363 26.11 2.43 3.02
N GLY A 364 24.89 2.07 2.54
CA GLY A 364 24.66 0.93 1.65
C GLY A 364 24.96 -0.44 2.25
N LEU A 365 25.25 -0.52 3.57
CA LEU A 365 25.72 -1.74 4.24
C LEU A 365 24.60 -2.52 4.93
N TYR A 366 23.50 -1.87 5.31
CA TYR A 366 22.51 -2.43 6.22
C TYR A 366 21.17 -2.75 5.57
N HIS A 367 21.08 -2.58 4.24
CA HIS A 367 19.87 -2.88 3.49
C HIS A 367 20.17 -3.49 2.11
N VAL A 368 19.33 -4.43 1.68
CA VAL A 368 19.22 -4.91 0.30
C VAL A 368 17.76 -4.89 -0.11
N SER A 369 17.50 -4.59 -1.39
CA SER A 369 16.15 -4.57 -1.93
C SER A 369 15.57 -5.98 -2.06
N GLY A 370 14.24 -6.10 -1.93
CA GLY A 370 13.49 -7.30 -2.26
C GLY A 370 13.19 -7.46 -3.76
N HIS A 371 13.40 -6.40 -4.56
CA HIS A 371 13.05 -6.36 -5.99
C HIS A 371 14.27 -6.49 -6.89
N ALA A 372 14.03 -7.10 -8.06
CA ALA A 372 15.01 -7.32 -9.10
C ALA A 372 15.54 -6.00 -9.69
N ASN A 373 16.86 -5.84 -9.70
CA ASN A 373 17.53 -4.77 -10.41
C ASN A 373 17.59 -5.08 -11.92
N ARG A 374 17.97 -4.12 -12.75
CA ARG A 374 18.01 -4.32 -14.22
C ARG A 374 18.82 -5.54 -14.68
N PRO A 375 20.00 -5.87 -14.11
CA PRO A 375 20.71 -7.11 -14.47
C PRO A 375 19.92 -8.37 -14.10
N ASP A 376 19.15 -8.36 -12.99
CA ASP A 376 18.33 -9.49 -12.57
C ASP A 376 17.12 -9.66 -13.51
N LEU A 377 16.54 -8.54 -13.99
CA LEU A 377 15.51 -8.53 -15.02
C LEU A 377 16.05 -9.13 -16.34
N ALA A 378 17.29 -8.80 -16.71
CA ALA A 378 17.96 -9.41 -17.87
C ALA A 378 18.08 -10.92 -17.67
N THR A 379 18.52 -11.37 -16.50
CA THR A 379 18.65 -12.79 -16.16
C THR A 379 17.32 -13.53 -16.29
N MET A 380 16.22 -12.97 -15.78
CA MET A 380 14.87 -13.55 -15.91
C MET A 380 14.47 -13.68 -17.39
N GLN A 381 14.73 -12.64 -18.20
CA GLN A 381 14.45 -12.63 -19.63
C GLN A 381 15.30 -13.67 -20.38
N ASP A 382 16.58 -13.84 -20.02
CA ASP A 382 17.50 -14.81 -20.66
C ASP A 382 17.11 -16.27 -20.33
N LEU A 383 16.66 -16.52 -19.11
CA LEU A 383 16.23 -17.84 -18.69
C LEU A 383 14.90 -18.24 -19.33
N LEU A 384 13.92 -17.36 -19.33
CA LEU A 384 12.57 -17.65 -19.82
C LEU A 384 12.43 -17.47 -21.33
N ARG A 385 13.23 -16.62 -21.97
CA ARG A 385 13.15 -16.30 -23.41
C ARG A 385 11.73 -16.02 -23.90
N PRO A 386 10.98 -15.11 -23.23
CA PRO A 386 9.58 -14.87 -23.57
C PRO A 386 9.45 -14.22 -24.95
N ARG A 387 8.37 -14.53 -25.67
CA ARG A 387 8.05 -13.84 -26.93
C ARG A 387 7.58 -12.41 -26.69
N MET A 388 6.87 -12.19 -25.57
CA MET A 388 6.31 -10.91 -25.17
C MET A 388 6.66 -10.59 -23.72
N LEU A 389 6.78 -9.30 -23.41
CA LEU A 389 6.91 -8.81 -22.04
C LEU A 389 5.87 -7.72 -21.75
N VAL A 390 5.20 -7.85 -20.61
CA VAL A 390 4.30 -6.85 -20.04
C VAL A 390 4.90 -6.36 -18.73
N PRO A 391 5.44 -5.14 -18.66
CA PRO A 391 5.91 -4.56 -17.41
C PRO A 391 4.75 -4.33 -16.46
N MET A 392 4.92 -4.68 -15.20
CA MET A 392 3.95 -4.44 -14.13
C MET A 392 4.64 -3.94 -12.86
N HIS A 393 3.87 -3.63 -11.82
CA HIS A 393 4.36 -3.22 -10.51
C HIS A 393 5.36 -2.04 -10.59
N GLY A 394 4.86 -0.87 -10.94
CA GLY A 394 5.66 0.34 -11.08
C GLY A 394 4.89 1.53 -11.62
N GLU A 395 5.40 2.73 -11.36
CA GLU A 395 4.91 3.94 -12.00
C GLU A 395 5.10 3.87 -13.53
N HIS A 396 4.38 4.68 -14.27
CA HIS A 396 4.45 4.69 -15.74
C HIS A 396 5.89 4.78 -16.28
N ARG A 397 6.77 5.56 -15.64
CA ARG A 397 8.18 5.68 -16.03
C ARG A 397 8.96 4.37 -15.86
N HIS A 398 8.65 3.57 -14.80
CA HIS A 398 9.25 2.25 -14.59
C HIS A 398 8.82 1.30 -15.72
N LEU A 399 7.52 1.26 -16.01
CA LEU A 399 6.95 0.41 -17.08
C LEU A 399 7.56 0.77 -18.44
N SER A 400 7.69 2.06 -18.75
CA SER A 400 8.23 2.55 -20.02
C SER A 400 9.70 2.16 -20.21
N VAL A 401 10.51 2.32 -19.14
CA VAL A 401 11.94 1.95 -19.19
C VAL A 401 12.11 0.44 -19.30
N HIS A 402 11.27 -0.35 -18.60
CA HIS A 402 11.33 -1.81 -18.68
C HIS A 402 10.89 -2.32 -20.06
N ALA A 403 9.83 -1.75 -20.64
CA ALA A 403 9.42 -2.09 -22.01
C ALA A 403 10.51 -1.76 -23.04
N ALA A 404 11.12 -0.57 -22.95
CA ALA A 404 12.22 -0.18 -23.82
C ALA A 404 13.46 -1.09 -23.63
N PHE A 405 13.76 -1.49 -22.40
CA PHE A 405 14.84 -2.43 -22.09
C PHE A 405 14.59 -3.80 -22.74
N ALA A 406 13.38 -4.35 -22.61
CA ALA A 406 13.00 -5.61 -23.25
C ALA A 406 13.03 -5.53 -24.77
N ALA A 407 12.52 -4.43 -25.36
CA ALA A 407 12.56 -4.19 -26.80
C ALA A 407 13.99 -4.13 -27.35
N GLY A 408 14.91 -3.49 -26.61
CA GLY A 408 16.35 -3.47 -26.94
C GLY A 408 17.02 -4.85 -26.92
N ARG A 409 16.37 -5.84 -26.30
CA ARG A 409 16.78 -7.26 -26.25
C ARG A 409 16.01 -8.14 -27.25
N GLY A 410 15.20 -7.54 -28.12
CA GLY A 410 14.44 -8.25 -29.14
C GLY A 410 13.12 -8.88 -28.65
N ILE A 411 12.64 -8.52 -27.45
CA ILE A 411 11.39 -9.01 -26.89
C ILE A 411 10.29 -7.99 -27.18
N ALA A 412 9.18 -8.41 -27.81
CA ALA A 412 8.04 -7.54 -28.04
C ALA A 412 7.42 -7.11 -26.70
N ALA A 413 7.30 -5.82 -26.44
CA ALA A 413 6.81 -5.30 -25.18
C ALA A 413 5.80 -4.17 -25.36
N ALA A 414 4.83 -4.06 -24.45
CA ALA A 414 3.89 -2.95 -24.40
C ALA A 414 3.69 -2.46 -22.96
N VAL A 415 3.60 -1.15 -22.80
CA VAL A 415 3.18 -0.53 -21.56
C VAL A 415 1.65 -0.58 -21.45
N ALA A 416 1.16 -1.21 -20.42
CA ALA A 416 -0.28 -1.33 -20.15
C ALA A 416 -0.60 -0.75 -18.75
N PRO A 417 -0.88 0.56 -18.64
CA PRO A 417 -1.35 1.14 -17.39
C PRO A 417 -2.70 0.52 -16.97
N ASN A 418 -3.07 0.73 -15.71
CA ASN A 418 -4.37 0.29 -15.21
C ASN A 418 -5.49 0.66 -16.18
N GLY A 419 -6.34 -0.29 -16.51
CA GLY A 419 -7.44 -0.14 -17.47
C GLY A 419 -7.06 -0.39 -18.93
N ALA A 420 -5.78 -0.50 -19.30
CA ALA A 420 -5.41 -0.91 -20.65
C ALA A 420 -5.52 -2.42 -20.80
N LEU A 421 -6.55 -2.88 -21.53
CA LEU A 421 -6.74 -4.30 -21.82
C LEU A 421 -5.85 -4.69 -23.00
N LEU A 422 -4.90 -5.58 -22.74
CA LEU A 422 -4.01 -6.13 -23.77
C LEU A 422 -4.60 -7.41 -24.38
N ASP A 423 -4.58 -7.49 -25.69
CA ASP A 423 -4.70 -8.74 -26.45
C ASP A 423 -3.29 -9.34 -26.61
N LEU A 424 -3.11 -10.55 -26.07
CA LEU A 424 -1.86 -11.32 -26.08
C LEU A 424 -1.95 -12.54 -27.02
N THR A 425 -2.97 -12.63 -27.85
CA THR A 425 -3.23 -13.79 -28.73
C THR A 425 -2.16 -13.90 -29.83
N GLY A 426 -1.76 -12.78 -30.44
CA GLY A 426 -0.77 -12.70 -31.52
C GLY A 426 0.69 -12.91 -31.07
N ASP A 427 1.62 -12.36 -31.85
CA ASP A 427 3.06 -12.43 -31.60
C ASP A 427 3.62 -11.19 -30.86
N ALA A 428 2.81 -10.16 -30.66
CA ALA A 428 3.14 -8.95 -29.90
C ALA A 428 1.93 -8.50 -29.08
N PRO A 429 2.15 -7.92 -27.89
CA PRO A 429 1.06 -7.40 -27.07
C PRO A 429 0.43 -6.16 -27.74
N ARG A 430 -0.90 -6.09 -27.76
CA ARG A 430 -1.65 -5.00 -28.40
C ARG A 430 -2.73 -4.50 -27.47
N ILE A 431 -2.82 -3.19 -27.24
CA ILE A 431 -3.95 -2.59 -26.53
C ILE A 431 -5.20 -2.78 -27.40
N ALA A 432 -6.16 -3.55 -26.91
CA ALA A 432 -7.43 -3.83 -27.58
C ALA A 432 -8.48 -2.77 -27.22
N GLU A 433 -8.56 -2.39 -25.96
CA GLU A 433 -9.49 -1.38 -25.46
C GLU A 433 -8.97 -0.76 -24.16
N HIS A 434 -9.61 0.33 -23.72
CA HIS A 434 -9.42 0.90 -22.39
C HIS A 434 -10.72 0.73 -21.61
N VAL A 435 -10.64 0.17 -20.42
CA VAL A 435 -11.75 0.01 -19.50
C VAL A 435 -11.61 1.00 -18.35
N GLU A 436 -12.75 1.38 -17.79
CA GLU A 436 -12.77 2.23 -16.62
C GLU A 436 -12.21 1.47 -15.42
N THR A 437 -11.25 2.09 -14.72
CA THR A 437 -10.69 1.63 -13.45
C THR A 437 -10.85 2.72 -12.42
N GLY A 438 -11.03 2.33 -11.16
CA GLY A 438 -11.25 3.25 -10.06
C GLY A 438 -10.45 2.84 -8.82
N ARG A 439 -10.69 3.58 -7.74
CA ARG A 439 -10.16 3.28 -6.41
C ARG A 439 -11.29 3.21 -5.40
N VAL A 440 -11.16 2.26 -4.49
CA VAL A 440 -11.99 2.14 -3.30
C VAL A 440 -11.14 2.49 -2.09
N TYR A 441 -11.65 3.32 -1.21
CA TYR A 441 -10.99 3.73 0.02
C TYR A 441 -11.64 3.04 1.21
N LEU A 442 -10.83 2.61 2.17
CA LEU A 442 -11.30 2.30 3.52
C LEU A 442 -11.23 3.59 4.34
N ASP A 443 -12.37 4.04 4.83
CA ASP A 443 -12.52 5.25 5.64
C ASP A 443 -13.18 4.85 6.97
N GLY A 444 -12.40 4.76 8.02
CA GLY A 444 -12.82 4.13 9.27
C GLY A 444 -13.14 2.65 9.05
N THR A 445 -14.42 2.31 9.02
CA THR A 445 -14.93 0.94 8.77
C THR A 445 -15.74 0.84 7.47
N VAL A 446 -15.81 1.92 6.69
CA VAL A 446 -16.67 2.02 5.51
C VAL A 446 -15.83 2.03 4.24
N LEU A 447 -16.27 1.27 3.24
CA LEU A 447 -15.70 1.34 1.89
C LEU A 447 -16.42 2.43 1.10
N ILE A 448 -15.66 3.41 0.62
CA ILE A 448 -16.16 4.51 -0.21
C ILE A 448 -15.45 4.52 -1.56
N GLY A 449 -16.14 4.98 -2.60
CA GLY A 449 -15.53 5.20 -3.91
C GLY A 449 -14.68 6.47 -3.93
N ALA A 450 -13.61 6.49 -4.71
CA ALA A 450 -12.78 7.69 -4.86
C ALA A 450 -13.56 8.90 -5.40
N MET A 451 -14.65 8.66 -6.12
CA MET A 451 -15.50 9.69 -6.72
C MET A 451 -16.67 10.13 -5.81
N ASP A 452 -16.88 9.51 -4.65
CA ASP A 452 -17.99 9.82 -3.73
C ASP A 452 -17.91 11.22 -3.09
N GLY A 453 -16.80 11.91 -3.28
CA GLY A 453 -16.64 13.30 -2.87
C GLY A 453 -16.06 13.50 -1.46
N VAL A 454 -16.14 12.51 -0.57
CA VAL A 454 -15.74 12.61 0.85
C VAL A 454 -14.29 13.10 1.01
N VAL A 455 -13.34 12.48 0.33
CA VAL A 455 -11.93 12.89 0.39
C VAL A 455 -11.72 14.28 -0.18
N ARG A 456 -12.38 14.59 -1.29
CA ARG A 456 -12.32 15.93 -1.92
C ARG A 456 -12.85 17.02 -0.98
N GLU A 457 -13.91 16.74 -0.23
CA GLU A 457 -14.45 17.65 0.77
C GLU A 457 -13.48 17.88 1.92
N ARG A 458 -12.83 16.83 2.44
CA ARG A 458 -11.79 16.95 3.47
C ARG A 458 -10.60 17.80 3.01
N VAL A 459 -10.12 17.60 1.79
CA VAL A 459 -9.06 18.42 1.19
C VAL A 459 -9.52 19.87 1.07
N ARG A 460 -10.76 20.12 0.63
CA ARG A 460 -11.31 21.48 0.54
C ARG A 460 -11.39 22.15 1.92
N MET A 461 -11.88 21.44 2.95
CA MET A 461 -11.92 21.97 4.31
C MET A 461 -10.52 22.26 4.87
N ALA A 462 -9.56 21.37 4.64
CA ALA A 462 -8.17 21.56 5.08
C ALA A 462 -7.51 22.81 4.44
N LEU A 463 -7.77 23.06 3.17
CA LEU A 463 -7.18 24.18 2.43
C LEU A 463 -7.90 25.51 2.68
N ARG A 464 -9.21 25.49 2.90
CA ARG A 464 -10.06 26.70 2.89
C ARG A 464 -10.68 27.03 4.24
N GLY A 465 -10.73 26.09 5.17
CA GLY A 465 -11.53 26.17 6.39
C GLY A 465 -13.02 25.97 6.12
N LYS A 466 -13.80 25.97 7.19
CA LYS A 466 -15.26 25.81 7.18
C LYS A 466 -15.91 26.92 8.00
N VAL A 467 -17.04 27.41 7.51
CA VAL A 467 -17.95 28.30 8.25
C VAL A 467 -19.33 27.65 8.31
N SER A 468 -19.87 27.53 9.51
CA SER A 468 -21.25 27.11 9.74
C SER A 468 -22.06 28.33 10.17
N VAL A 469 -23.20 28.54 9.54
CA VAL A 469 -24.13 29.63 9.84
C VAL A 469 -25.47 29.05 10.24
N SER A 470 -26.04 29.51 11.34
CA SER A 470 -27.42 29.15 11.73
C SER A 470 -28.28 30.42 11.82
N VAL A 471 -29.44 30.38 11.18
CA VAL A 471 -30.43 31.45 11.20
C VAL A 471 -31.82 30.89 11.55
N ILE A 472 -32.62 31.67 12.26
CA ILE A 472 -33.99 31.32 12.64
C ILE A 472 -34.93 32.31 11.95
N ILE A 473 -35.97 31.79 11.28
CA ILE A 473 -36.99 32.59 10.58
C ILE A 473 -38.35 32.33 11.27
N ASP A 474 -39.06 33.40 11.67
CA ASP A 474 -40.38 33.29 12.27
C ASP A 474 -41.48 32.99 11.23
N GLU A 475 -42.72 32.75 11.74
CA GLU A 475 -43.91 32.53 10.91
C GLU A 475 -44.21 33.69 9.97
N ALA A 476 -43.82 34.91 10.36
CA ALA A 476 -43.98 36.10 9.54
C ALA A 476 -42.83 36.26 8.50
N GLY A 477 -41.88 35.30 8.43
CA GLY A 477 -40.73 35.29 7.57
C GLY A 477 -39.68 36.33 7.92
N ARG A 478 -39.54 36.64 9.21
CA ARG A 478 -38.54 37.58 9.72
C ARG A 478 -37.47 36.81 10.46
N ALA A 479 -36.23 37.27 10.34
CA ALA A 479 -35.14 36.68 11.13
C ALA A 479 -35.36 36.97 12.64
N VAL A 480 -35.29 35.93 13.47
CA VAL A 480 -35.41 36.01 14.93
C VAL A 480 -34.02 35.96 15.55
N GLY A 481 -33.65 37.02 16.25
CA GLY A 481 -32.32 37.14 16.83
C GLY A 481 -31.23 37.46 15.79
N GLY A 482 -29.98 37.25 16.16
CA GLY A 482 -28.82 37.34 15.25
C GLY A 482 -28.51 35.99 14.57
N ALA A 483 -27.76 36.03 13.48
CA ALA A 483 -27.15 34.84 12.95
C ALA A 483 -26.08 34.33 13.93
N TRP A 484 -26.02 33.04 14.12
CA TRP A 484 -24.89 32.40 14.81
C TRP A 484 -23.90 31.87 13.77
N VAL A 485 -22.61 32.19 13.96
CA VAL A 485 -21.55 31.77 13.02
C VAL A 485 -20.43 31.10 13.80
N GLN A 486 -19.96 29.97 13.26
CA GLN A 486 -18.78 29.28 13.74
C GLN A 486 -17.78 29.11 12.61
N ALA A 487 -16.55 29.57 12.81
CA ALA A 487 -15.44 29.42 11.89
C ALA A 487 -14.47 28.32 12.40
N THR A 488 -14.16 27.34 11.55
CA THR A 488 -13.26 26.24 11.89
C THR A 488 -12.12 26.18 10.87
N GLY A 489 -10.87 26.13 11.38
CA GLY A 489 -9.68 26.06 10.50
C GLY A 489 -9.41 27.33 9.70
N LEU A 490 -9.88 28.48 10.18
CA LEU A 490 -9.60 29.81 9.65
C LEU A 490 -8.80 30.64 10.67
N PRO A 491 -7.84 31.44 10.22
CA PRO A 491 -7.16 32.37 11.13
C PRO A 491 -8.11 33.50 11.54
N ASP A 492 -7.95 34.00 12.75
CA ASP A 492 -8.60 35.25 13.16
C ASP A 492 -7.78 36.44 12.68
N ASN A 493 -8.46 37.56 12.38
CA ASN A 493 -7.82 38.80 11.96
C ASN A 493 -7.85 39.83 13.10
N PRO A 494 -6.69 40.13 13.73
CA PRO A 494 -6.65 41.07 14.86
C PRO A 494 -7.08 42.51 14.53
N LYS A 495 -7.26 42.83 13.24
CA LYS A 495 -7.79 44.14 12.81
C LYS A 495 -9.32 44.22 12.90
N LEU A 496 -9.99 43.07 13.06
CA LEU A 496 -11.44 43.01 13.26
C LEU A 496 -11.76 43.14 14.75
N ARG A 497 -12.62 44.09 15.11
CA ARG A 497 -12.96 44.38 16.51
C ARG A 497 -13.56 43.16 17.23
N ASP A 498 -14.45 42.43 16.55
CA ASP A 498 -15.20 41.33 17.11
C ASP A 498 -14.74 39.98 16.49
N GLY A 499 -13.52 39.92 15.92
CA GLY A 499 -12.97 38.77 15.23
C GLY A 499 -13.67 38.43 13.91
N LEU A 500 -13.24 37.33 13.27
CA LEU A 500 -13.82 36.90 12.00
C LEU A 500 -15.29 36.47 12.16
N GLU A 501 -15.63 35.74 13.22
CA GLU A 501 -17.00 35.26 13.47
C GLU A 501 -17.95 36.43 13.66
N GLY A 502 -17.62 37.39 14.52
CA GLY A 502 -18.45 38.57 14.73
C GLY A 502 -18.63 39.45 13.47
N ALA A 503 -17.60 39.55 12.62
CA ALA A 503 -17.72 40.24 11.33
C ALA A 503 -18.69 39.52 10.38
N LEU A 504 -18.66 38.19 10.36
CA LEU A 504 -19.57 37.37 9.57
C LEU A 504 -21.00 37.43 10.10
N GLU A 505 -21.19 37.36 11.42
CA GLU A 505 -22.51 37.51 12.07
C GLU A 505 -23.15 38.85 11.75
N ALA A 506 -22.38 39.93 11.88
CA ALA A 506 -22.83 41.27 11.55
C ALA A 506 -23.25 41.42 10.08
N GLU A 507 -22.52 40.78 9.15
CA GLU A 507 -22.86 40.85 7.73
C GLU A 507 -24.11 40.01 7.40
N VAL A 508 -24.19 38.78 7.94
CA VAL A 508 -25.38 37.93 7.76
C VAL A 508 -26.61 38.63 8.34
N GLY A 509 -26.48 39.22 9.54
CA GLY A 509 -27.57 39.99 10.13
C GLY A 509 -28.02 41.19 9.26
N ARG A 510 -27.06 41.93 8.66
CA ARG A 510 -27.37 43.03 7.70
C ARG A 510 -28.05 42.51 6.44
N LEU A 511 -27.63 41.36 5.94
CA LEU A 511 -28.21 40.72 4.77
C LEU A 511 -29.67 40.30 5.07
N LEU A 512 -29.93 39.61 6.18
CA LEU A 512 -31.26 39.19 6.58
C LEU A 512 -32.21 40.38 6.73
N ALA A 513 -31.75 41.50 7.32
CA ALA A 513 -32.54 42.72 7.49
C ALA A 513 -32.92 43.40 6.15
N ARG A 514 -32.19 43.15 5.05
CA ARG A 514 -32.39 43.76 3.73
C ARG A 514 -32.96 42.78 2.70
N ALA A 515 -33.00 41.49 3.01
CA ALA A 515 -33.49 40.45 2.10
C ALA A 515 -34.97 40.66 1.78
N ARG A 516 -35.34 40.47 0.53
CA ARG A 516 -36.72 40.54 0.08
C ARG A 516 -37.52 39.38 0.63
N ARG A 517 -38.81 39.56 0.81
CA ARG A 517 -39.69 38.49 1.31
C ARG A 517 -39.59 37.18 0.52
N ALA A 518 -39.53 37.27 -0.79
CA ALA A 518 -39.38 36.11 -1.66
C ALA A 518 -38.04 35.35 -1.46
N GLU A 519 -36.98 36.04 -1.01
CA GLU A 519 -35.67 35.43 -0.68
C GLU A 519 -35.70 34.81 0.71
N LEU A 520 -36.46 35.38 1.65
CA LEU A 520 -36.64 34.83 3.00
C LEU A 520 -37.60 33.63 3.04
N ASP A 521 -38.54 33.52 2.10
CA ASP A 521 -39.48 32.42 1.98
C ASP A 521 -38.92 31.22 1.22
N ASP A 522 -37.77 31.36 0.52
CA ASP A 522 -37.09 30.33 -0.25
C ASP A 522 -35.74 29.96 0.42
N ASP A 523 -35.66 28.77 0.99
CA ASP A 523 -34.48 28.31 1.73
C ASP A 523 -33.24 28.20 0.82
N GLU A 524 -33.38 27.74 -0.43
CA GLU A 524 -32.26 27.62 -1.37
C GLU A 524 -31.69 29.02 -1.76
N ALA A 525 -32.59 29.98 -2.05
CA ALA A 525 -32.22 31.34 -2.37
C ALA A 525 -31.53 32.03 -1.17
N LEU A 526 -32.05 31.81 0.04
CA LEU A 526 -31.49 32.37 1.27
C LEU A 526 -30.13 31.76 1.59
N GLU A 527 -29.98 30.45 1.44
CA GLU A 527 -28.70 29.75 1.61
C GLU A 527 -27.64 30.30 0.66
N GLU A 528 -27.92 30.41 -0.63
CA GLU A 528 -27.01 31.00 -1.62
C GLU A 528 -26.59 32.43 -1.28
N LEU A 529 -27.54 33.28 -0.84
CA LEU A 529 -27.26 34.65 -0.44
C LEU A 529 -26.28 34.70 0.74
N ILE A 530 -26.51 33.88 1.78
CA ILE A 530 -25.65 33.79 2.95
C ILE A 530 -24.27 33.24 2.57
N GLN A 531 -24.20 32.17 1.77
CA GLN A 531 -22.92 31.60 1.31
C GLN A 531 -22.07 32.62 0.53
N ARG A 532 -22.68 33.41 -0.35
CA ARG A 532 -21.99 34.48 -1.10
C ARG A 532 -21.46 35.57 -0.17
N ALA A 533 -22.25 35.98 0.82
CA ALA A 533 -21.84 36.99 1.78
C ALA A 533 -20.68 36.51 2.66
N VAL A 534 -20.79 35.28 3.21
CA VAL A 534 -19.73 34.65 4.00
C VAL A 534 -18.44 34.53 3.18
N SER A 535 -18.54 34.02 1.93
CA SER A 535 -17.37 33.85 1.05
C SER A 535 -16.68 35.21 0.76
N ARG A 536 -17.45 36.27 0.54
CA ARG A 536 -16.92 37.59 0.30
C ARG A 536 -16.22 38.17 1.53
N ILE A 537 -16.88 38.17 2.69
CA ILE A 537 -16.32 38.74 3.92
C ILE A 537 -15.10 37.98 4.39
N ALA A 538 -15.14 36.64 4.37
CA ALA A 538 -14.00 35.82 4.74
C ALA A 538 -12.81 36.06 3.80
N ASN A 539 -13.06 36.21 2.49
CA ASN A 539 -12.00 36.54 1.54
C ASN A 539 -11.38 37.91 1.79
N GLU A 540 -12.20 38.92 2.10
CA GLU A 540 -11.74 40.28 2.43
C GLU A 540 -10.97 40.28 3.77
N ALA A 541 -11.44 39.51 4.76
CA ALA A 541 -10.86 39.49 6.10
C ALA A 541 -9.57 38.68 6.21
N VAL A 542 -9.54 37.49 5.61
CA VAL A 542 -8.45 36.49 5.82
C VAL A 542 -7.92 35.87 4.52
N GLY A 543 -8.36 36.34 3.34
CA GLY A 543 -7.90 35.85 2.03
C GLY A 543 -8.35 34.42 1.68
N LYS A 544 -9.36 33.88 2.37
CA LYS A 544 -9.87 32.53 2.18
C LYS A 544 -11.35 32.55 1.81
N LYS A 545 -11.76 31.58 0.96
CA LYS A 545 -13.16 31.29 0.65
C LYS A 545 -13.54 29.95 1.28
N PRO A 546 -14.06 29.94 2.51
CA PRO A 546 -14.34 28.72 3.26
C PRO A 546 -15.45 27.88 2.63
N VAL A 547 -15.51 26.61 3.00
CA VAL A 547 -16.70 25.79 2.79
C VAL A 547 -17.77 26.31 3.74
N CYS A 548 -18.90 26.77 3.21
CA CYS A 548 -19.99 27.34 4.00
C CYS A 548 -21.17 26.36 4.07
N THR A 549 -21.63 26.09 5.27
CA THR A 549 -22.88 25.35 5.54
C THR A 549 -23.85 26.29 6.22
N VAL A 550 -25.07 26.42 5.70
CA VAL A 550 -26.11 27.23 6.26
C VAL A 550 -27.24 26.34 6.79
N MET A 551 -27.66 26.57 8.01
CA MET A 551 -28.80 25.90 8.65
C MET A 551 -29.90 26.93 8.86
N ILE A 552 -31.02 26.75 8.19
CA ILE A 552 -32.21 27.61 8.29
C ILE A 552 -33.24 26.83 9.13
N SER A 553 -33.65 27.41 10.27
CA SER A 553 -34.74 26.86 11.10
C SER A 553 -35.95 27.77 10.99
N ARG A 554 -37.11 27.22 10.62
CA ARG A 554 -38.38 27.94 10.59
C ARG A 554 -39.17 27.62 11.82
N LEU A 555 -39.67 28.65 12.51
CA LEU A 555 -40.62 28.47 13.61
C LEU A 555 -41.99 28.15 13.00
N GLU A 556 -42.58 27.06 13.47
CA GLU A 556 -43.97 26.72 13.12
C GLU A 556 -44.92 27.44 14.07
N PRO A 557 -46.17 27.76 13.64
CA PRO A 557 -47.17 28.47 14.43
C PRO A 557 -47.61 27.69 15.69
#